data_4e1c062e27702647ada0605444e90729
#
_entry.id   4e1c062e27702647ada0605444e90729
#
_cell.length_a   1.000
_cell.length_b   1.000
_cell.length_c   1.000
_cell.angle_alpha   90.00
_cell.angle_beta   90.00
_cell.angle_gamma   90.00
#
_symmetry.space_group_name_H-M   'P 1'
#
loop_
_entity.id
_entity.type
_entity.pdbx_description
1 polymer ?
#
loop_
_entity_poly.entity_id
_entity_poly.type
_entity_poly.pdbx_seq_one_letter_code
_entity_poly.pdbx_strand_id
1 'polypeptide(L)'
;CALPIWNQKLPELLDTRGASVKNPVPGKRAVMTALSIGGMILLPIRKKQEKDKEAEESRRRRIAAAKRGDEQAMESLTLEDIDTYTEISHRIIHEDVFSIVDSTFMPCGVECDQYSVMGEILELSEVRNTYTDEKVYQMTLECNNMVFRMAINEADLLGEPAVGRRFKGQVWLQGRVQF
;
A
#
# COMPACT_ATOMS: atom_id res chain seq x y z
N CYS A 1 2.06 -6.27 -13.39
CA CYS A 1 3.14 -7.16 -12.91
C CYS A 1 2.62 -8.00 -11.78
N ALA A 2 2.81 -9.31 -11.87
CA ALA A 2 2.49 -10.22 -10.77
C ALA A 2 3.69 -10.25 -9.82
N LEU A 3 3.41 -10.15 -8.50
CA LEU A 3 4.42 -10.42 -7.49
C LEU A 3 5.02 -11.81 -7.71
N PRO A 4 6.35 -11.98 -7.59
CA PRO A 4 6.94 -13.30 -7.62
C PRO A 4 6.39 -14.11 -6.46
N ILE A 5 5.51 -15.07 -6.77
CA ILE A 5 4.92 -15.94 -5.77
C ILE A 5 5.74 -17.22 -5.73
N TRP A 6 6.61 -17.31 -4.74
CA TRP A 6 7.40 -18.50 -4.50
C TRP A 6 6.56 -19.55 -3.76
N ASN A 7 5.95 -20.46 -4.52
CA ASN A 7 5.31 -21.63 -3.94
C ASN A 7 5.37 -22.82 -4.92
N GLN A 8 5.99 -23.91 -4.49
CA GLN A 8 6.13 -25.13 -5.30
C GLN A 8 4.78 -25.77 -5.71
N LYS A 9 3.70 -25.51 -4.98
CA LYS A 9 2.37 -26.01 -5.29
C LYS A 9 1.55 -25.14 -6.25
N LEU A 10 2.01 -23.93 -6.55
CA LEU A 10 1.28 -23.02 -7.43
C LEU A 10 1.18 -23.51 -8.87
N PRO A 11 2.27 -24.05 -9.50
CA PRO A 11 2.18 -24.64 -10.84
C PRO A 11 1.17 -25.77 -10.94
N GLU A 12 1.14 -26.69 -9.95
CA GLU A 12 0.20 -27.80 -9.90
C GLU A 12 -1.26 -27.34 -9.84
N LEU A 13 -1.53 -26.26 -9.08
CA LEU A 13 -2.86 -25.67 -8.97
C LEU A 13 -3.32 -24.95 -10.25
N LEU A 14 -2.40 -24.37 -10.99
CA LEU A 14 -2.68 -23.72 -12.27
C LEU A 14 -2.96 -24.75 -13.37
N ASP A 15 -2.21 -25.85 -13.39
CA ASP A 15 -2.39 -26.94 -14.37
C ASP A 15 -3.72 -27.69 -14.21
N THR A 16 -4.16 -27.93 -12.98
CA THR A 16 -5.37 -28.71 -12.71
C THR A 16 -6.68 -27.96 -12.95
N ARG A 17 -6.67 -26.65 -13.15
CA ARG A 17 -7.89 -25.84 -13.23
C ARG A 17 -8.15 -25.13 -14.55
N GLY A 18 -7.37 -25.40 -15.61
CA GLY A 18 -7.55 -24.73 -16.90
C GLY A 18 -7.67 -23.22 -16.70
N ALA A 19 -6.57 -22.53 -16.57
CA ALA A 19 -6.39 -21.21 -16.05
C ALA A 19 -7.48 -20.19 -16.43
N SER A 20 -8.46 -20.01 -15.59
CA SER A 20 -9.17 -18.74 -15.52
C SER A 20 -8.30 -17.77 -14.68
N VAL A 21 -7.65 -16.85 -15.36
CA VAL A 21 -6.67 -15.90 -14.81
C VAL A 21 -7.24 -14.96 -13.72
N LYS A 22 -8.56 -14.97 -13.50
CA LYS A 22 -9.22 -13.99 -12.61
C LYS A 22 -9.02 -14.24 -11.12
N ASN A 23 -8.76 -15.46 -10.70
CA ASN A 23 -8.47 -15.75 -9.28
C ASN A 23 -7.88 -17.17 -9.13
N PRO A 24 -6.59 -17.37 -9.44
CA PRO A 24 -5.99 -18.72 -9.50
C PRO A 24 -5.95 -19.41 -8.13
N VAL A 25 -6.10 -18.65 -7.02
CA VAL A 25 -5.98 -19.16 -5.66
C VAL A 25 -7.06 -18.54 -4.74
N PRO A 26 -8.35 -18.75 -5.04
CA PRO A 26 -9.42 -18.11 -4.26
C PRO A 26 -9.43 -18.60 -2.80
N GLY A 27 -9.62 -17.65 -1.86
CA GLY A 27 -9.76 -17.96 -0.44
C GLY A 27 -8.45 -18.32 0.28
N LYS A 28 -7.29 -18.21 -0.37
CA LYS A 28 -5.99 -18.43 0.26
C LYS A 28 -5.38 -17.13 0.75
N ARG A 29 -4.59 -17.23 1.83
CA ARG A 29 -3.88 -16.09 2.41
C ARG A 29 -2.51 -15.93 1.75
N ALA A 30 -2.18 -14.72 1.33
CA ALA A 30 -0.84 -14.35 0.92
C ALA A 30 -0.13 -13.60 2.07
N VAL A 31 1.10 -13.98 2.34
CA VAL A 31 2.00 -13.23 3.23
C VAL A 31 3.03 -12.54 2.35
N MET A 32 3.17 -11.23 2.53
CA MET A 32 4.13 -10.43 1.78
C MET A 32 5.24 -9.93 2.70
N THR A 33 6.45 -9.92 2.18
CA THR A 33 7.64 -9.38 2.83
C THR A 33 8.43 -8.54 1.84
N ALA A 34 9.14 -7.55 2.33
CA ALA A 34 9.91 -6.65 1.50
C ALA A 34 11.31 -6.40 2.08
N LEU A 35 12.27 -6.17 1.19
CA LEU A 35 13.59 -5.62 1.53
C LEU A 35 13.72 -4.25 0.86
N SER A 36 14.10 -3.25 1.62
CA SER A 36 14.34 -1.92 1.07
C SER A 36 15.83 -1.66 0.87
N ILE A 37 16.13 -1.04 -0.25
CA ILE A 37 17.48 -0.59 -0.62
C ILE A 37 17.72 0.88 -0.28
N GLY A 38 16.69 1.58 0.18
CA GLY A 38 16.78 2.97 0.58
C GLY A 38 15.41 3.57 0.78
N GLY A 39 15.30 4.49 1.73
CA GLY A 39 14.04 5.14 2.02
C GLY A 39 14.17 6.33 2.96
N MET A 40 13.04 6.98 3.19
CA MET A 40 12.93 8.10 4.10
C MET A 40 11.69 7.99 4.98
N ILE A 41 11.78 8.59 6.15
CA ILE A 41 10.66 8.71 7.08
C ILE A 41 9.97 10.05 6.88
N LEU A 42 8.67 9.98 6.67
CA LEU A 42 7.79 11.14 6.55
C LEU A 42 6.96 11.31 7.83
N LEU A 43 6.59 12.56 8.10
CA LEU A 43 5.67 12.84 9.20
C LEU A 43 4.29 12.21 8.94
N PRO A 44 3.55 11.88 10.02
CA PRO A 44 2.19 11.40 9.88
C PRO A 44 1.31 12.48 9.25
N ILE A 45 0.39 12.07 8.37
CA ILE A 45 -0.69 12.96 7.96
C ILE A 45 -1.66 13.08 9.13
N ARG A 46 -2.20 14.27 9.35
CA ARG A 46 -3.30 14.42 10.31
C ARG A 46 -4.45 13.55 9.83
N LYS A 47 -4.67 12.42 10.51
CA LYS A 47 -5.83 11.57 10.21
C LYS A 47 -7.08 12.43 10.36
N LYS A 48 -7.84 12.54 9.30
CA LYS A 48 -9.16 13.09 9.32
C LYS A 48 -9.96 12.29 10.36
N GLN A 49 -10.74 12.99 11.19
CA GLN A 49 -11.44 12.42 12.35
C GLN A 49 -12.61 11.50 11.92
N GLU A 50 -13.27 10.85 12.87
CA GLU A 50 -14.39 9.89 12.69
C GLU A 50 -15.49 10.33 11.71
N LYS A 51 -15.66 11.63 11.45
CA LYS A 51 -16.53 12.16 10.41
C LYS A 51 -16.27 11.59 9.01
N ASP A 52 -15.06 11.11 8.75
CA ASP A 52 -14.72 10.58 7.43
C ASP A 52 -15.21 9.16 7.22
N LYS A 53 -15.39 8.38 8.27
CA LYS A 53 -15.93 7.02 8.16
C LYS A 53 -17.39 7.05 7.71
N GLU A 54 -18.19 7.94 8.29
CA GLU A 54 -19.59 8.12 7.88
C GLU A 54 -19.71 8.65 6.46
N ALA A 55 -18.84 9.60 6.08
CA ALA A 55 -18.76 10.11 4.72
C ALA A 55 -18.36 9.02 3.72
N GLU A 56 -17.38 8.18 4.06
CA GLU A 56 -16.95 7.07 3.21
C GLU A 56 -18.01 6.00 3.06
N GLU A 57 -18.73 5.65 4.13
CA GLU A 57 -19.87 4.73 4.04
C GLU A 57 -21.01 5.31 3.19
N SER A 58 -21.31 6.60 3.36
CA SER A 58 -22.29 7.30 2.53
C SER A 58 -21.89 7.27 1.06
N ARG A 59 -20.62 7.54 0.76
CA ARG A 59 -20.08 7.47 -0.61
C ARG A 59 -20.18 6.05 -1.18
N ARG A 60 -19.84 5.02 -0.42
CA ARG A 60 -19.99 3.61 -0.84
C ARG A 60 -21.43 3.26 -1.18
N ARG A 61 -22.42 3.75 -0.40
CA ARG A 61 -23.85 3.55 -0.67
C ARG A 61 -24.26 4.22 -1.97
N ARG A 62 -23.81 5.46 -2.23
CA ARG A 62 -24.08 6.20 -3.47
C ARG A 62 -23.45 5.52 -4.69
N ILE A 63 -22.22 5.00 -4.57
CA ILE A 63 -21.57 4.22 -5.63
C ILE A 63 -22.39 2.96 -5.94
N ALA A 64 -22.90 2.27 -4.94
CA ALA A 64 -23.73 1.09 -5.13
C ALA A 64 -25.09 1.43 -5.78
N ALA A 65 -25.68 2.60 -5.50
CA ALA A 65 -26.89 3.09 -6.15
C ALA A 65 -26.63 3.49 -7.62
N ALA A 66 -25.54 4.22 -7.88
CA ALA A 66 -25.13 4.60 -9.23
C ALA A 66 -24.89 3.37 -10.14
N LYS A 67 -24.28 2.31 -9.61
CA LYS A 67 -24.11 1.04 -10.33
C LYS A 67 -25.43 0.36 -10.69
N ARG A 68 -26.52 0.69 -10.03
CA ARG A 68 -27.88 0.20 -10.34
C ARG A 68 -28.66 1.12 -11.28
N GLY A 69 -28.03 2.21 -11.75
CA GLY A 69 -28.63 3.14 -12.69
C GLY A 69 -29.35 4.33 -12.05
N ASP A 70 -29.07 4.64 -10.78
CA ASP A 70 -29.63 5.82 -10.10
C ASP A 70 -28.92 7.09 -10.59
N GLU A 71 -29.64 7.90 -11.38
CA GLU A 71 -29.11 9.13 -11.98
C GLU A 71 -28.76 10.19 -10.93
N GLN A 72 -29.53 10.33 -9.86
CA GLN A 72 -29.24 11.28 -8.80
C GLN A 72 -27.96 10.91 -8.03
N ALA A 73 -27.74 9.61 -7.82
CA ALA A 73 -26.50 9.13 -7.22
C ALA A 73 -25.29 9.38 -8.12
N MET A 74 -25.42 9.21 -9.44
CA MET A 74 -24.36 9.51 -10.40
C MET A 74 -24.03 11.00 -10.44
N GLU A 75 -25.04 11.88 -10.50
CA GLU A 75 -24.84 13.32 -10.49
C GLU A 75 -24.18 13.81 -9.19
N SER A 76 -24.66 13.32 -8.04
CA SER A 76 -24.08 13.65 -6.74
C SER A 76 -22.60 13.23 -6.61
N LEU A 77 -22.24 12.06 -7.13
CA LEU A 77 -20.84 11.59 -7.13
C LEU A 77 -19.97 12.42 -8.07
N THR A 78 -20.51 12.81 -9.24
CA THR A 78 -19.78 13.64 -10.20
C THR A 78 -19.47 15.02 -9.62
N LEU A 79 -20.43 15.66 -8.96
CA LEU A 79 -20.22 16.95 -8.29
C LEU A 79 -19.18 16.83 -7.16
N GLU A 80 -19.28 15.80 -6.33
CA GLU A 80 -18.30 15.56 -5.25
C GLU A 80 -16.88 15.32 -5.80
N ASP A 81 -16.75 14.60 -6.92
CA ASP A 81 -15.47 14.36 -7.55
C ASP A 81 -14.86 15.65 -8.15
N ILE A 82 -15.70 16.54 -8.71
CA ILE A 82 -15.26 17.86 -9.21
C ILE A 82 -14.79 18.74 -8.06
N ASP A 83 -15.53 18.79 -6.96
CA ASP A 83 -15.17 19.59 -5.78
C ASP A 83 -13.87 19.07 -5.17
N THR A 84 -13.74 17.74 -5.02
CA THR A 84 -12.54 17.10 -4.52
C THR A 84 -11.33 17.37 -5.42
N TYR A 85 -11.51 17.28 -6.74
CA TYR A 85 -10.45 17.59 -7.69
C TYR A 85 -9.99 19.05 -7.59
N THR A 86 -10.92 19.97 -7.43
CA THR A 86 -10.66 21.40 -7.29
C THR A 86 -9.89 21.68 -6.00
N GLU A 87 -10.33 21.10 -4.88
CA GLU A 87 -9.63 21.22 -3.59
C GLU A 87 -8.21 20.67 -3.65
N ILE A 88 -8.03 19.45 -4.19
CA ILE A 88 -6.71 18.82 -4.33
C ILE A 88 -5.81 19.66 -5.25
N SER A 89 -6.34 20.15 -6.37
CA SER A 89 -5.58 21.00 -7.30
C SER A 89 -5.10 22.29 -6.65
N HIS A 90 -5.91 22.89 -5.80
CA HIS A 90 -5.52 24.06 -5.02
C HIS A 90 -4.45 23.75 -3.97
N ARG A 91 -4.56 22.61 -3.31
CA ARG A 91 -3.60 22.17 -2.29
C ARG A 91 -2.24 21.82 -2.88
N ILE A 92 -2.19 21.17 -4.05
CA ILE A 92 -0.93 20.80 -4.73
C ILE A 92 -0.07 22.03 -5.06
N ILE A 93 -0.68 23.21 -5.29
CA ILE A 93 0.05 24.45 -5.58
C ILE A 93 0.76 24.99 -4.33
N HIS A 94 0.23 24.72 -3.14
CA HIS A 94 0.67 25.35 -1.89
C HIS A 94 1.24 24.37 -0.86
N GLU A 95 0.99 23.08 -1.01
CA GLU A 95 1.40 22.04 -0.08
C GLU A 95 2.33 21.01 -0.76
N ASP A 96 3.17 20.36 0.01
CA ASP A 96 3.96 19.22 -0.48
C ASP A 96 3.02 18.04 -0.82
N VAL A 97 3.24 17.42 -1.95
CA VAL A 97 2.47 16.23 -2.41
C VAL A 97 2.43 15.14 -1.34
N PHE A 98 3.50 14.98 -0.57
CA PHE A 98 3.57 14.00 0.52
C PHE A 98 2.70 14.35 1.73
N SER A 99 2.19 15.58 1.83
CA SER A 99 1.20 15.95 2.85
C SER A 99 -0.23 15.62 2.42
N ILE A 100 -0.46 15.40 1.12
CA ILE A 100 -1.77 15.17 0.52
C ILE A 100 -2.01 13.68 0.29
N VAL A 101 -0.98 12.95 -0.15
CA VAL A 101 -1.07 11.52 -0.48
C VAL A 101 -0.77 10.68 0.76
N ASP A 102 -1.73 9.86 1.19
CA ASP A 102 -1.59 9.01 2.38
C ASP A 102 -0.65 7.82 2.14
N SER A 103 -0.89 7.09 1.07
CA SER A 103 -0.12 5.90 0.73
C SER A 103 0.01 5.72 -0.78
N THR A 104 1.09 5.09 -1.21
CA THR A 104 1.32 4.73 -2.61
C THR A 104 1.92 3.34 -2.70
N PHE A 105 1.51 2.60 -3.72
CA PHE A 105 2.06 1.29 -4.05
C PHE A 105 2.14 1.18 -5.57
N MET A 106 3.32 1.43 -6.12
CA MET A 106 3.51 1.48 -7.57
C MET A 106 4.70 0.63 -7.98
N PRO A 107 4.58 -0.19 -9.04
CA PRO A 107 5.74 -0.87 -9.62
C PRO A 107 6.76 0.16 -10.10
N CYS A 108 8.03 -0.11 -9.89
CA CYS A 108 9.11 0.75 -10.36
C CYS A 108 10.21 -0.07 -11.03
N GLY A 109 10.90 0.57 -11.99
CA GLY A 109 11.95 -0.09 -12.74
C GLY A 109 11.43 -1.04 -13.82
N VAL A 110 12.35 -1.82 -14.38
CA VAL A 110 12.08 -2.81 -15.44
C VAL A 110 11.69 -4.17 -14.82
N GLU A 111 12.06 -4.40 -13.57
CA GLU A 111 11.83 -5.64 -12.84
C GLU A 111 10.45 -5.66 -12.20
N CYS A 112 9.80 -6.82 -12.25
CA CYS A 112 8.41 -6.96 -11.80
C CYS A 112 8.27 -7.13 -10.28
N ASP A 113 9.34 -7.14 -9.53
CA ASP A 113 9.40 -7.35 -8.07
C ASP A 113 9.82 -6.10 -7.28
N GLN A 114 10.15 -5.01 -7.99
CA GLN A 114 10.47 -3.73 -7.38
C GLN A 114 9.27 -2.79 -7.35
N TYR A 115 9.06 -2.18 -6.19
CA TYR A 115 7.95 -1.27 -5.95
C TYR A 115 8.42 -0.01 -5.23
N SER A 116 7.88 1.13 -5.65
CA SER A 116 7.91 2.36 -4.87
C SER A 116 6.71 2.34 -3.93
N VAL A 117 6.99 2.34 -2.64
CA VAL A 117 5.96 2.27 -1.60
C VAL A 117 6.01 3.48 -0.69
N MET A 118 4.84 3.92 -0.25
CA MET A 118 4.68 4.85 0.84
C MET A 118 3.52 4.37 1.70
N GLY A 119 3.75 4.19 3.00
CA GLY A 119 2.74 3.66 3.91
C GLY A 119 3.03 3.99 5.37
N GLU A 120 2.02 3.82 6.21
CA GLU A 120 2.12 4.05 7.65
C GLU A 120 2.86 2.89 8.32
N ILE A 121 3.73 3.21 9.27
CA ILE A 121 4.43 2.24 10.11
C ILE A 121 3.49 1.85 11.26
N LEU A 122 3.01 0.61 11.24
CA LEU A 122 2.15 0.04 12.29
C LEU A 122 2.97 -0.54 13.45
N GLU A 123 4.09 -1.19 13.13
CA GLU A 123 4.99 -1.81 14.10
C GLU A 123 6.43 -1.52 13.68
N LEU A 124 7.28 -1.38 14.69
CA LEU A 124 8.72 -1.15 14.51
C LEU A 124 9.50 -2.04 15.47
N SER A 125 10.51 -2.71 14.98
CA SER A 125 11.51 -3.40 15.79
C SER A 125 12.91 -3.18 15.23
N GLU A 126 13.90 -3.28 16.11
CA GLU A 126 15.31 -3.13 15.77
C GLU A 126 16.00 -4.46 15.98
N VAL A 127 16.77 -4.87 15.00
CA VAL A 127 17.59 -6.08 15.08
C VAL A 127 19.02 -5.77 14.59
N ARG A 128 19.99 -6.56 15.03
CA ARG A 128 21.35 -6.49 14.51
C ARG A 128 21.63 -7.70 13.63
N ASN A 129 22.26 -7.44 12.51
CA ASN A 129 22.75 -8.50 11.63
C ASN A 129 23.88 -9.25 12.35
N THR A 130 23.74 -10.55 12.50
CA THR A 130 24.71 -11.39 13.25
C THR A 130 26.08 -11.51 12.57
N TYR A 131 26.19 -11.21 11.28
CA TYR A 131 27.43 -11.29 10.52
C TYR A 131 28.13 -9.95 10.38
N THR A 132 27.36 -8.86 10.16
CA THR A 132 27.94 -7.54 9.88
C THR A 132 27.84 -6.60 11.08
N ASP A 133 27.07 -6.98 12.12
CA ASP A 133 26.71 -6.15 13.29
C ASP A 133 25.94 -4.87 12.93
N GLU A 134 25.51 -4.75 11.69
CA GLU A 134 24.72 -3.61 11.23
C GLU A 134 23.32 -3.62 11.86
N LYS A 135 22.84 -2.44 12.16
CA LYS A 135 21.49 -2.25 12.67
C LYS A 135 20.47 -2.26 11.53
N VAL A 136 19.45 -3.06 11.68
CA VAL A 136 18.35 -3.22 10.72
C VAL A 136 17.03 -2.90 11.39
N TYR A 137 16.26 -2.02 10.78
CA TYR A 137 14.88 -1.77 11.16
C TYR A 137 13.95 -2.75 10.46
N GLN A 138 13.12 -3.41 11.25
CA GLN A 138 12.01 -4.22 10.75
C GLN A 138 10.71 -3.47 11.03
N MET A 139 9.94 -3.24 9.99
CA MET A 139 8.71 -2.46 10.07
C MET A 139 7.55 -3.25 9.48
N THR A 140 6.37 -3.13 10.09
CA THR A 140 5.10 -3.54 9.48
C THR A 140 4.47 -2.29 8.89
N LEU A 141 4.28 -2.28 7.57
CA LEU A 141 3.69 -1.15 6.84
C LEU A 141 2.26 -1.45 6.42
N GLU A 142 1.40 -0.46 6.55
CA GLU A 142 0.09 -0.40 5.88
C GLU A 142 0.18 0.51 4.66
N CYS A 143 -0.11 -0.03 3.49
CA CYS A 143 -0.02 0.65 2.22
C CYS A 143 -1.17 0.20 1.32
N ASN A 144 -2.07 1.11 0.93
CA ASN A 144 -3.24 0.82 0.09
C ASN A 144 -4.07 -0.39 0.58
N ASN A 145 -4.38 -0.45 1.87
CA ASN A 145 -5.09 -1.56 2.54
C ASN A 145 -4.35 -2.90 2.51
N MET A 146 -3.08 -2.91 2.17
CA MET A 146 -2.20 -4.07 2.27
C MET A 146 -1.28 -3.89 3.47
N VAL A 147 -1.13 -4.96 4.25
CA VAL A 147 -0.20 -4.99 5.37
C VAL A 147 0.92 -5.99 5.05
N PHE A 148 2.16 -5.52 5.12
CA PHE A 148 3.32 -6.36 4.87
C PHE A 148 4.50 -5.95 5.75
N ARG A 149 5.41 -6.89 5.98
CA ARG A 149 6.65 -6.65 6.73
C ARG A 149 7.77 -6.26 5.79
N MET A 150 8.58 -5.31 6.21
CA MET A 150 9.78 -4.93 5.49
C MET A 150 10.98 -4.79 6.41
N ALA A 151 12.18 -4.89 5.85
CA ALA A 151 13.43 -4.61 6.52
C ALA A 151 14.27 -3.61 5.72
N ILE A 152 14.99 -2.74 6.43
CA ILE A 152 15.93 -1.76 5.87
C ILE A 152 17.12 -1.59 6.81
N ASN A 153 18.32 -1.43 6.25
CA ASN A 153 19.50 -1.06 7.01
C ASN A 153 19.35 0.39 7.53
N GLU A 154 19.80 0.64 8.76
CA GLU A 154 19.80 1.99 9.33
C GLU A 154 20.57 2.99 8.45
N ALA A 155 21.68 2.56 7.85
CA ALA A 155 22.49 3.42 6.99
C ALA A 155 21.77 3.89 5.71
N ASP A 156 20.75 3.13 5.25
CA ASP A 156 20.00 3.40 4.03
C ASP A 156 18.67 4.13 4.32
N LEU A 157 18.40 4.44 5.60
CA LEU A 157 17.18 5.10 6.04
C LEU A 157 17.43 6.56 6.41
N LEU A 158 16.77 7.48 5.74
CA LEU A 158 16.79 8.88 6.10
C LEU A 158 15.68 9.20 7.11
N GLY A 159 16.08 9.68 8.29
CA GLY A 159 15.18 10.06 9.37
C GLY A 159 14.92 8.94 10.38
N GLU A 160 14.25 9.27 11.47
CA GLU A 160 13.98 8.34 12.56
C GLU A 160 12.64 7.63 12.35
N PRO A 161 12.61 6.28 12.26
CA PRO A 161 11.38 5.54 12.18
C PRO A 161 10.64 5.56 13.53
N ALA A 162 9.33 5.69 13.48
CA ALA A 162 8.46 5.54 14.64
C ALA A 162 7.07 5.07 14.19
N VAL A 163 6.37 4.37 15.07
CA VAL A 163 4.99 3.96 14.85
C VAL A 163 4.11 5.20 14.60
N GLY A 164 3.25 5.13 13.58
CA GLY A 164 2.41 6.25 13.14
C GLY A 164 3.08 7.23 12.18
N ARG A 165 4.41 7.18 12.01
CA ARG A 165 5.09 7.87 10.91
C ARG A 165 4.93 7.06 9.62
N ARG A 166 5.28 7.67 8.48
CA ARG A 166 5.20 7.00 7.19
C ARG A 166 6.60 6.72 6.66
N PHE A 167 6.76 5.54 6.10
CA PHE A 167 7.93 5.16 5.32
C PHE A 167 7.66 5.43 3.85
N LYS A 168 8.65 5.99 3.12
CA LYS A 168 8.67 6.09 1.67
C LYS A 168 9.99 5.58 1.15
N GLY A 169 9.96 4.64 0.21
CA GLY A 169 11.18 4.08 -0.39
C GLY A 169 10.90 3.08 -1.49
N GLN A 170 12.00 2.55 -2.04
CA GLN A 170 11.95 1.43 -2.96
C GLN A 170 12.12 0.13 -2.20
N VAL A 171 11.31 -0.85 -2.54
CA VAL A 171 11.33 -2.18 -1.93
C VAL A 171 11.34 -3.26 -2.99
N TRP A 172 12.08 -4.31 -2.72
CA TRP A 172 11.97 -5.59 -3.39
C TRP A 172 10.97 -6.44 -2.63
N LEU A 173 9.84 -6.75 -3.27
CA LEU A 173 8.70 -7.38 -2.64
C LEU A 173 8.61 -8.85 -3.01
N GLN A 174 8.39 -9.69 -2.02
CA GLN A 174 8.20 -11.12 -2.18
C GLN A 174 6.89 -11.56 -1.54
N GLY A 175 6.20 -12.50 -2.17
CA GLY A 175 4.98 -13.08 -1.67
C GLY A 175 5.06 -14.59 -1.50
N ARG A 176 4.38 -15.11 -0.46
CA ARG A 176 4.17 -16.54 -0.25
C ARG A 176 2.68 -16.81 -0.03
N VAL A 177 2.12 -17.71 -0.81
CA VAL A 177 0.74 -18.18 -0.61
C VAL A 177 0.73 -19.33 0.39
N GLN A 178 -0.17 -19.26 1.36
CA GLN A 178 -0.43 -20.34 2.32
C GLN A 178 -1.62 -21.16 1.80
N PHE A 179 -1.40 -22.43 1.59
CA PHE A 179 -2.40 -23.41 1.13
C PHE A 179 -3.09 -24.09 2.28
#